data_fc6c33834d84263ecd3122445f70c482
#
_entry.id   fc6c33834d84263ecd3122445f70c482
#
_cell.length_a   1.000
_cell.length_b   1.000
_cell.length_c   1.000
_cell.angle_alpha   90.00
_cell.angle_beta   90.00
_cell.angle_gamma   90.00
#
_symmetry.space_group_name_H-M   'P 1'
#
loop_
_entity.id
_entity.type
_entity.pdbx_description
1 polymer ?
#
loop_
_entity_poly.entity_id
_entity_poly.type
_entity_poly.pdbx_seq_one_letter_code
_entity_poly.pdbx_strand_id
1 'polypeptide(L)'
;MIGTYMRKFISCVSAKEKLAGYISYMAAEVGFPVEARAGVYSSDSTPFADKGVPSLSFARIASKNVAPIHCRYDLKEVMSMEQLQKDIDFLAKFTERFANAVVCPVSREIPEKIKKELDEYLFRKRKE
;
A
#
# COMPACT_ATOMS: atom_id res chain seq x y z
N MET A 1 -8.43 1.82 -0.76
CA MET A 1 -9.33 2.98 -0.78
C MET A 1 -8.52 4.25 -0.64
N ILE A 2 -8.70 5.22 -1.52
CA ILE A 2 -8.03 6.53 -1.54
C ILE A 2 -9.10 7.63 -1.55
N GLY A 3 -8.70 8.90 -1.31
CA GLY A 3 -9.60 10.05 -1.43
C GLY A 3 -10.59 10.25 -0.29
N THR A 4 -10.50 9.53 0.80
CA THR A 4 -11.39 9.73 1.95
C THR A 4 -10.88 10.81 2.90
N TYR A 5 -11.74 11.35 3.76
CA TYR A 5 -11.37 12.31 4.83
C TYR A 5 -10.39 11.72 5.88
N MET A 6 -9.75 10.65 5.57
CA MET A 6 -8.90 9.90 6.47
C MET A 6 -7.53 10.52 6.65
N ARG A 7 -7.00 10.46 7.86
CA ARG A 7 -5.80 11.20 8.24
C ARG A 7 -4.49 10.60 7.76
N LYS A 8 -4.42 9.26 7.53
CA LYS A 8 -3.17 8.59 7.16
C LYS A 8 -3.28 7.92 5.81
N PHE A 9 -2.33 8.23 4.94
CA PHE A 9 -2.08 7.46 3.73
C PHE A 9 -1.04 6.40 4.06
N ILE A 10 -1.39 5.14 3.88
CA ILE A 10 -0.54 4.00 4.18
C ILE A 10 -0.17 3.29 2.91
N SER A 11 1.10 2.89 2.82
CA SER A 11 1.60 1.93 1.84
C SER A 11 1.99 0.64 2.56
N CYS A 12 1.32 -0.45 2.26
CA CYS A 12 1.71 -1.79 2.69
C CYS A 12 2.58 -2.45 1.62
N VAL A 13 3.79 -2.79 2.01
CA VAL A 13 4.86 -3.25 1.11
C VAL A 13 5.09 -4.73 1.30
N SER A 14 4.63 -5.55 0.38
CA SER A 14 4.95 -6.98 0.32
C SER A 14 6.22 -7.21 -0.51
N ALA A 15 7.33 -6.59 -0.09
CA ALA A 15 8.63 -6.63 -0.75
C ALA A 15 9.76 -6.36 0.26
N LYS A 16 11.01 -6.34 -0.21
CA LYS A 16 12.16 -5.90 0.62
C LYS A 16 12.00 -4.45 1.09
N GLU A 17 12.63 -4.12 2.21
CA GLU A 17 12.61 -2.80 2.85
C GLU A 17 12.99 -1.63 1.92
N LYS A 18 13.81 -1.89 0.91
CA LYS A 18 14.21 -0.88 -0.09
C LYS A 18 13.01 -0.21 -0.76
N LEU A 19 11.92 -0.95 -1.02
CA LEU A 19 10.73 -0.38 -1.64
C LEU A 19 9.99 0.55 -0.66
N ALA A 20 9.90 0.19 0.60
CA ALA A 20 9.33 1.06 1.63
C ALA A 20 10.15 2.34 1.80
N GLY A 21 11.49 2.21 1.81
CA GLY A 21 12.40 3.35 1.83
C GLY A 21 12.25 4.26 0.61
N TYR A 22 12.12 3.69 -0.59
CA TYR A 22 11.90 4.44 -1.82
C TYR A 22 10.60 5.26 -1.79
N ILE A 23 9.52 4.65 -1.32
CA ILE A 23 8.23 5.36 -1.18
C ILE A 23 8.35 6.50 -0.17
N SER A 24 8.95 6.24 0.99
CA SER A 24 9.14 7.25 2.03
C SER A 24 9.99 8.42 1.54
N TYR A 25 11.07 8.14 0.82
CA TYR A 25 11.91 9.16 0.21
C TYR A 25 11.14 10.02 -0.79
N MET A 26 10.44 9.38 -1.71
CA MET A 26 9.65 10.08 -2.71
C MET A 26 8.53 10.92 -2.12
N ALA A 27 7.86 10.38 -1.09
CA ALA A 27 6.81 11.09 -0.39
C ALA A 27 7.35 12.36 0.31
N ALA A 28 8.52 12.25 0.94
CA ALA A 28 9.19 13.40 1.56
C ALA A 28 9.57 14.46 0.53
N GLU A 29 10.11 14.05 -0.62
CA GLU A 29 10.51 14.94 -1.72
C GLU A 29 9.33 15.80 -2.23
N VAL A 30 8.13 15.23 -2.30
CA VAL A 30 6.93 15.93 -2.79
C VAL A 30 6.06 16.49 -1.66
N GLY A 31 6.49 16.38 -0.41
CA GLY A 31 5.75 16.87 0.74
C GLY A 31 4.44 16.12 1.03
N PHE A 32 4.34 14.85 0.59
CA PHE A 32 3.14 14.03 0.77
C PHE A 32 3.30 13.07 1.95
N PRO A 33 2.39 13.08 2.96
CA PRO A 33 2.53 12.24 4.14
C PRO A 33 2.16 10.78 3.83
N VAL A 34 3.16 9.90 3.80
CA VAL A 34 2.98 8.44 3.64
C VAL A 34 3.56 7.72 4.84
N GLU A 35 2.84 6.73 5.33
CA GLU A 35 3.35 5.75 6.27
C GLU A 35 3.61 4.43 5.53
N ALA A 36 4.86 4.15 5.18
CA ALA A 36 5.24 2.89 4.53
C ALA A 36 5.47 1.81 5.59
N ARG A 37 4.77 0.69 5.45
CA ARG A 37 4.87 -0.48 6.34
C ARG A 37 5.18 -1.72 5.53
N ALA A 38 6.16 -2.51 5.96
CA ALA A 38 6.38 -3.85 5.42
C ALA A 38 5.38 -4.83 6.05
N GLY A 39 4.76 -5.66 5.25
CA GLY A 39 3.79 -6.65 5.72
C GLY A 39 2.79 -7.07 4.65
N VAL A 40 2.02 -8.09 4.95
CA VAL A 40 0.90 -8.54 4.13
C VAL A 40 -0.35 -7.74 4.51
N TYR A 41 -1.00 -7.17 3.51
CA TYR A 41 -2.28 -6.50 3.66
C TYR A 41 -3.33 -7.25 2.84
N SER A 42 -4.52 -7.44 3.42
CA SER A 42 -5.63 -8.10 2.73
C SER A 42 -6.11 -7.28 1.53
N SER A 43 -5.54 -7.55 0.38
CA SER A 43 -5.77 -6.82 -0.87
C SER A 43 -5.32 -7.64 -2.07
N ASP A 44 -5.60 -7.15 -3.27
CA ASP A 44 -5.19 -7.76 -4.54
C ASP A 44 -3.66 -7.84 -4.74
N SER A 45 -2.88 -7.17 -3.88
CA SER A 45 -1.42 -7.30 -3.87
C SER A 45 -0.93 -8.65 -3.34
N THR A 46 -1.71 -9.32 -2.51
CA THR A 46 -1.34 -10.58 -1.87
C THR A 46 -1.03 -11.71 -2.85
N PRO A 47 -1.88 -12.01 -3.86
CA PRO A 47 -1.58 -13.07 -4.83
C PRO A 47 -0.33 -12.76 -5.68
N PHE A 48 -0.02 -11.51 -5.96
CA PHE A 48 1.22 -11.16 -6.64
C PHE A 48 2.44 -11.43 -5.77
N ALA A 49 2.40 -11.01 -4.49
CA ALA A 49 3.47 -11.28 -3.53
C ALA A 49 3.69 -12.79 -3.34
N ASP A 50 2.63 -13.59 -3.31
CA ASP A 50 2.69 -15.05 -3.23
C ASP A 50 3.45 -15.68 -4.41
N LYS A 51 3.38 -15.05 -5.58
CA LYS A 51 4.13 -15.49 -6.79
C LYS A 51 5.51 -14.82 -6.90
N GLY A 52 6.00 -14.24 -5.83
CA GLY A 52 7.33 -13.61 -5.80
C GLY A 52 7.40 -12.28 -6.55
N VAL A 53 6.25 -11.67 -6.85
CA VAL A 53 6.19 -10.34 -7.45
C VAL A 53 6.06 -9.30 -6.35
N PRO A 54 7.06 -8.41 -6.16
CA PRO A 54 6.95 -7.32 -5.22
C PRO A 54 5.71 -6.48 -5.49
N SER A 55 4.92 -6.25 -4.47
CA SER A 55 3.63 -5.58 -4.62
C SER A 55 3.38 -4.56 -3.52
N LEU A 56 2.52 -3.61 -3.83
CA LEU A 56 2.16 -2.48 -2.99
C LEU A 56 0.65 -2.35 -2.91
N SER A 57 0.16 -2.06 -1.71
CA SER A 57 -1.21 -1.61 -1.49
C SER A 57 -1.21 -0.24 -0.88
N PHE A 58 -1.96 0.67 -1.46
CA PHE A 58 -2.15 2.01 -0.93
C PHE A 58 -3.56 2.15 -0.38
N ALA A 59 -3.66 2.73 0.80
CA ALA A 59 -4.95 3.00 1.43
C ALA A 59 -4.91 4.25 2.31
N ARG A 60 -6.05 4.91 2.44
CA ARG A 60 -6.28 5.85 3.54
C ARG A 60 -7.00 5.14 4.65
N ILE A 61 -6.51 5.27 5.86
CA ILE A 61 -7.09 4.62 7.04
C ILE A 61 -7.74 5.67 7.92
N ALA A 62 -9.02 5.48 8.23
CA ALA A 62 -9.75 6.19 9.28
C ALA A 62 -9.82 5.36 10.56
N SER A 63 -10.25 6.03 11.62
CA SER A 63 -10.79 5.30 12.76
C SER A 63 -12.05 4.52 12.35
N LYS A 64 -12.27 3.35 12.95
CA LYS A 64 -13.37 2.44 12.59
C LYS A 64 -14.76 3.08 12.60
N ASN A 65 -14.92 4.21 13.28
CA ASN A 65 -16.22 4.88 13.44
C ASN A 65 -16.48 6.00 12.41
N VAL A 66 -15.49 6.35 11.57
CA VAL A 66 -15.59 7.52 10.67
C VAL A 66 -15.89 7.12 9.23
N ALA A 67 -15.33 6.01 8.75
CA ALA A 67 -15.59 5.51 7.40
C ALA A 67 -15.42 3.98 7.37
N PRO A 68 -16.48 3.23 7.65
CA PRO A 68 -16.46 1.79 7.52
C PRO A 68 -16.38 1.42 6.04
N ILE A 69 -15.41 0.56 5.70
CA ILE A 69 -15.23 0.05 4.33
C ILE A 69 -15.96 -1.28 4.14
N HIS A 70 -16.29 -1.59 2.89
CA HIS A 70 -16.94 -2.86 2.51
C HIS A 70 -18.29 -3.10 3.19
N CYS A 71 -19.07 -2.06 3.41
CA CYS A 71 -20.41 -2.15 3.98
C CYS A 71 -21.36 -1.14 3.34
N ARG A 72 -22.65 -1.17 3.70
CA ARG A 72 -23.68 -0.26 3.16
C ARG A 72 -23.42 1.23 3.43
N TYR A 73 -22.51 1.56 4.32
CA TYR A 73 -22.14 2.95 4.67
C TYR A 73 -20.85 3.39 3.97
N ASP A 74 -20.29 2.57 3.09
CA ASP A 74 -19.15 2.92 2.24
C ASP A 74 -19.66 3.70 1.03
N LEU A 75 -19.99 4.96 1.26
CA LEU A 75 -20.66 5.83 0.32
C LEU A 75 -19.71 6.92 -0.18
N LYS A 76 -20.03 7.53 -1.33
CA LYS A 76 -19.26 8.64 -1.89
C LYS A 76 -19.15 9.87 -0.97
N GLU A 77 -20.11 10.04 -0.08
CA GLU A 77 -20.19 11.14 0.89
C GLU A 77 -19.02 11.14 1.90
N VAL A 78 -18.36 10.00 2.09
CA VAL A 78 -17.15 9.89 2.93
C VAL A 78 -15.89 10.27 2.18
N MET A 79 -15.97 10.63 0.90
CA MET A 79 -14.85 11.00 0.07
C MET A 79 -14.66 12.53 0.03
N SER A 80 -13.42 12.95 0.01
CA SER A 80 -13.02 14.33 -0.27
C SER A 80 -12.38 14.40 -1.65
N MET A 81 -12.95 15.19 -2.54
CA MET A 81 -12.39 15.38 -3.88
C MET A 81 -10.99 15.99 -3.83
N GLU A 82 -10.77 16.94 -2.92
CA GLU A 82 -9.44 17.54 -2.71
C GLU A 82 -8.42 16.49 -2.27
N GLN A 83 -8.81 15.62 -1.34
CA GLN A 83 -7.92 14.58 -0.85
C GLN A 83 -7.68 13.50 -1.90
N LEU A 84 -8.71 13.15 -2.66
CA LEU A 84 -8.60 12.21 -3.77
C LEU A 84 -7.62 12.73 -4.84
N GLN A 85 -7.70 14.03 -5.17
CA GLN A 85 -6.77 14.64 -6.12
C GLN A 85 -5.33 14.57 -5.63
N LYS A 86 -5.08 14.89 -4.38
CA LYS A 86 -3.73 14.79 -3.78
C LYS A 86 -3.19 13.35 -3.81
N ASP A 87 -4.04 12.37 -3.53
CA ASP A 87 -3.66 10.96 -3.59
C ASP A 87 -3.33 10.52 -5.02
N ILE A 88 -4.14 10.95 -6.00
CA ILE A 88 -3.93 10.66 -7.42
C ILE A 88 -2.61 11.29 -7.90
N ASP A 89 -2.37 12.55 -7.57
CA ASP A 89 -1.15 13.26 -7.98
C ASP A 89 0.11 12.57 -7.44
N PHE A 90 0.07 12.13 -6.17
CA PHE A 90 1.16 11.36 -5.59
C PHE A 90 1.36 10.02 -6.28
N LEU A 91 0.28 9.26 -6.47
CA LEU A 91 0.35 7.93 -7.11
C LEU A 91 0.78 8.01 -8.56
N ALA A 92 0.33 9.02 -9.30
CA ALA A 92 0.74 9.25 -10.68
C ALA A 92 2.25 9.52 -10.77
N LYS A 93 2.77 10.45 -9.96
CA LYS A 93 4.21 10.75 -9.89
C LYS A 93 5.04 9.54 -9.46
N PHE A 94 4.55 8.78 -8.48
CA PHE A 94 5.21 7.57 -8.03
C PHE A 94 5.29 6.53 -9.15
N THR A 95 4.18 6.27 -9.83
CA THR A 95 4.09 5.28 -10.90
C THR A 95 4.95 5.68 -12.10
N GLU A 96 4.87 6.94 -12.52
CA GLU A 96 5.67 7.48 -13.63
C GLU A 96 7.17 7.33 -13.35
N ARG A 97 7.61 7.76 -12.17
CA ARG A 97 9.02 7.67 -11.78
C ARG A 97 9.50 6.23 -11.67
N PHE A 98 8.65 5.36 -11.15
CA PHE A 98 8.97 3.94 -11.00
C PHE A 98 9.05 3.24 -12.37
N ALA A 99 8.09 3.50 -13.25
CA ALA A 99 8.03 2.91 -14.59
C ALA A 99 9.17 3.37 -15.50
N ASN A 100 9.64 4.62 -15.35
CA ASN A 100 10.73 5.20 -16.13
C ASN A 100 12.11 5.00 -15.49
N ALA A 101 12.23 4.25 -14.40
CA ALA A 101 13.50 3.97 -13.77
C ALA A 101 14.39 3.12 -14.70
N VAL A 102 15.59 3.61 -15.02
CA VAL A 102 16.57 2.91 -15.87
C VAL A 102 16.99 1.57 -15.27
N VAL A 103 17.06 1.52 -13.93
CA VAL A 103 17.30 0.29 -13.16
C VAL A 103 16.12 0.09 -12.23
N CYS A 104 15.50 -1.09 -12.27
CA CYS A 104 14.40 -1.42 -11.37
C CYS A 104 14.88 -1.29 -9.91
N PRO A 105 14.30 -0.41 -9.10
CA PRO A 105 14.76 -0.17 -7.73
C PRO A 105 14.40 -1.30 -6.77
N VAL A 106 13.67 -2.31 -7.27
CA VAL A 106 13.14 -3.41 -6.46
C VAL A 106 13.59 -4.75 -6.98
N SER A 107 14.19 -5.57 -6.12
CA SER A 107 14.50 -6.96 -6.44
C SER A 107 13.23 -7.82 -6.34
N ARG A 108 13.14 -8.86 -7.19
CA ARG A 108 12.06 -9.87 -7.13
C ARG A 108 12.27 -10.86 -5.97
N GLU A 109 12.61 -10.35 -4.81
CA GLU A 109 12.81 -11.17 -3.63
C GLU A 109 11.80 -10.80 -2.56
N ILE A 110 11.04 -11.77 -2.11
CA ILE A 110 10.12 -11.63 -0.98
C ILE A 110 10.84 -12.10 0.29
N PRO A 111 10.97 -11.24 1.31
CA PRO A 111 11.60 -11.61 2.57
C PRO A 111 10.89 -12.79 3.24
N GLU A 112 11.66 -13.64 3.94
CA GLU A 112 11.12 -14.81 4.63
C GLU A 112 10.00 -14.46 5.63
N LYS A 113 10.13 -13.30 6.29
CA LYS A 113 9.07 -12.79 7.16
C LYS A 113 7.76 -12.62 6.41
N ILE A 114 7.81 -11.99 5.23
CA ILE A 114 6.62 -11.76 4.39
C ILE A 114 6.07 -13.09 3.86
N LYS A 115 6.94 -14.05 3.50
CA LYS A 115 6.50 -15.39 3.08
C LYS A 115 5.73 -16.11 4.19
N LYS A 116 6.20 -16.01 5.44
CA LYS A 116 5.50 -16.57 6.58
C LYS A 116 4.13 -15.93 6.79
N GLU A 117 4.06 -14.59 6.72
CA GLU A 117 2.80 -13.85 6.80
C GLU A 117 1.84 -14.23 5.66
N LEU A 118 2.34 -14.46 4.44
CA LEU A 118 1.55 -14.95 3.30
C LEU A 118 1.01 -16.36 3.55
N ASP A 119 1.84 -17.27 4.05
CA ASP A 119 1.41 -18.64 4.37
C ASP A 119 0.32 -18.65 5.46
N GLU A 120 0.44 -17.79 6.46
CA GLU A 120 -0.59 -17.62 7.48
C GLU A 120 -1.87 -17.02 6.89
N TYR A 121 -1.76 -15.98 6.08
CA TYR A 121 -2.90 -15.31 5.46
C TYR A 121 -3.67 -16.24 4.50
N LEU A 122 -2.94 -17.07 3.76
CA LEU A 122 -3.51 -18.03 2.80
C LEU A 122 -3.88 -19.38 3.45
N PHE A 123 -3.83 -19.47 4.77
CA PHE A 123 -4.16 -20.68 5.55
C PHE A 123 -3.34 -21.94 5.16
N ARG A 124 -2.11 -21.75 4.65
CA ARG A 124 -1.22 -22.88 4.30
C ARG A 124 -0.53 -23.46 5.53
N LYS A 125 -0.35 -22.67 6.57
CA LYS A 125 0.15 -23.11 7.89
C LYS A 125 -0.86 -22.70 8.94
N ARG A 126 -1.26 -23.65 9.79
CA ARG A 126 -2.01 -23.30 11.01
C ARG A 126 -1.10 -22.50 11.94
N LYS A 127 -1.63 -21.46 12.58
CA LYS A 127 -0.97 -20.85 13.74
C LYS A 127 -0.84 -21.94 14.80
N GLU A 128 0.39 -22.32 15.15
CA GLU A 128 0.67 -23.10 16.35
C GLU A 128 0.39 -22.26 17.58
#